data_a95bb80b94e421bc4705b35ff4053639
#
_entry.id   a95bb80b94e421bc4705b35ff4053639
#
_cell.length_a   1.000
_cell.length_b   1.000
_cell.length_c   1.000
_cell.angle_alpha   90.00
_cell.angle_beta   90.00
_cell.angle_gamma   90.00
#
_symmetry.space_group_name_H-M   'P 1'
#
loop_
_entity.id
_entity.type
_entity.pdbx_description
1 polymer ?
#
loop_
_entity_poly.entity_id
_entity_poly.type
_entity_poly.pdbx_seq_one_letter_code
_entity_poly.pdbx_strand_id
1 'polypeptide(L)'
;ISACLVGSEMCIRDSYNGVGLSANQCGIMERVFVMYSDVMKGEIIACFNPIIITESDEEIMMDEGCLSYPGLWLKVKRPDGIEVTYEDENGEKQEKAMFGLTCRVFQHEYDHMQGLDFTKKVSKLRLNMAKKRQIKQMTKIGRSPLKKANNFKDLA
;
A
#
# COMPACT_ATOMS: atom_id res chain seq x y z
N ILE A 1 -0.96 -5.76 -22.19
CA ILE A 1 -1.21 -4.59 -21.31
C ILE A 1 -0.81 -4.92 -19.87
N SER A 2 -1.21 -6.09 -19.33
CA SER A 2 -0.94 -6.46 -17.95
C SER A 2 0.55 -6.53 -17.57
N ALA A 3 1.39 -7.17 -18.37
CA ALA A 3 2.81 -7.35 -18.07
C ALA A 3 3.60 -6.03 -18.05
N CYS A 4 3.27 -5.08 -18.93
CA CYS A 4 3.91 -3.77 -18.96
C CYS A 4 3.50 -2.93 -17.74
N LEU A 5 2.22 -2.98 -17.37
CA LEU A 5 1.68 -2.29 -16.21
C LEU A 5 2.32 -2.80 -14.91
N VAL A 6 2.30 -4.10 -14.70
CA VAL A 6 2.91 -4.76 -13.53
C VAL A 6 4.41 -4.43 -13.44
N GLY A 7 5.14 -4.47 -14.56
CA GLY A 7 6.54 -4.10 -14.62
C GLY A 7 6.80 -2.65 -14.18
N SER A 8 5.97 -1.71 -14.61
CA SER A 8 6.08 -0.31 -14.21
C SER A 8 5.82 -0.11 -12.72
N GLU A 9 4.77 -0.73 -12.17
CA GLU A 9 4.46 -0.67 -10.74
C GLU A 9 5.58 -1.29 -9.90
N MET A 10 6.13 -2.43 -10.32
CA MET A 10 7.27 -3.06 -9.65
C MET A 10 8.49 -2.14 -9.62
N CYS A 11 8.86 -1.51 -10.76
CA CYS A 11 9.97 -0.57 -10.81
C CYS A 11 9.77 0.64 -9.90
N ILE A 12 8.57 1.24 -9.88
CA ILE A 12 8.25 2.36 -9.01
C ILE A 12 8.32 1.94 -7.54
N ARG A 13 7.66 0.84 -7.18
CA ARG A 13 7.68 0.29 -5.83
C ARG A 13 9.11 0.07 -5.33
N ASP A 14 9.95 -0.61 -6.12
CA ASP A 14 11.33 -0.95 -5.76
C ASP A 14 12.20 0.30 -5.61
N SER A 15 12.02 1.29 -6.48
CA SER A 15 12.74 2.58 -6.39
C SER A 15 12.49 3.32 -5.07
N TYR A 16 11.36 3.05 -4.42
CA TYR A 16 10.97 3.67 -3.15
C TYR A 16 11.00 2.70 -1.96
N ASN A 17 11.50 1.46 -2.15
CA ASN A 17 11.50 0.40 -1.13
C ASN A 17 10.11 0.15 -0.53
N GLY A 18 9.07 0.14 -1.37
CA GLY A 18 7.71 -0.16 -0.98
C GLY A 18 7.46 -1.67 -0.86
N VAL A 19 6.57 -2.08 0.02
CA VAL A 19 6.14 -3.47 0.16
C VAL A 19 4.91 -3.79 -0.70
N GLY A 20 4.21 -2.76 -1.17
CA GLY A 20 3.09 -2.82 -2.10
C GLY A 20 2.94 -1.50 -2.84
N LEU A 21 2.20 -1.52 -3.96
CA LEU A 21 1.85 -0.34 -4.75
C LEU A 21 0.60 -0.64 -5.59
N SER A 22 -0.40 0.23 -5.52
CA SER A 22 -1.62 0.14 -6.32
C SER A 22 -1.53 1.02 -7.57
N ALA A 23 -2.11 0.55 -8.67
CA ALA A 23 -2.08 1.22 -9.98
C ALA A 23 -2.60 2.66 -9.93
N ASN A 24 -3.65 2.93 -9.16
CA ASN A 24 -4.22 4.26 -9.03
C ASN A 24 -3.29 5.26 -8.32
N GLN A 25 -2.30 4.81 -7.54
CA GLN A 25 -1.26 5.68 -6.99
C GLN A 25 -0.31 6.20 -8.08
N CYS A 26 -0.24 5.50 -9.21
CA CYS A 26 0.52 5.88 -10.41
C CYS A 26 -0.34 6.59 -11.48
N GLY A 27 -1.60 6.89 -11.17
CA GLY A 27 -2.54 7.53 -12.10
C GLY A 27 -3.21 6.57 -13.09
N ILE A 28 -3.06 5.26 -12.90
CA ILE A 28 -3.64 4.22 -13.74
C ILE A 28 -4.92 3.73 -13.07
N MET A 29 -6.06 3.83 -13.75
CA MET A 29 -7.39 3.54 -13.20
C MET A 29 -7.80 2.07 -13.40
N GLU A 30 -6.83 1.15 -13.26
CA GLU A 30 -7.07 -0.29 -13.32
C GLU A 30 -7.13 -0.89 -11.92
N ARG A 31 -7.92 -1.94 -11.77
CA ARG A 31 -8.07 -2.66 -10.50
C ARG A 31 -6.96 -3.68 -10.32
N VAL A 32 -5.75 -3.19 -10.08
CA VAL A 32 -4.56 -4.02 -9.86
C VAL A 32 -3.63 -3.37 -8.85
N PHE A 33 -2.94 -4.18 -8.09
CA PHE A 33 -1.78 -3.77 -7.31
C PHE A 33 -0.72 -4.87 -7.30
N VAL A 34 0.51 -4.50 -7.02
CA VAL A 34 1.62 -5.41 -6.79
C VAL A 34 2.03 -5.38 -5.32
N MET A 35 2.38 -6.52 -4.76
CA MET A 35 2.84 -6.61 -3.37
C MET A 35 3.80 -7.79 -3.17
N TYR A 36 4.56 -7.74 -2.08
CA TYR A 36 5.27 -8.94 -1.62
C TYR A 36 4.27 -9.93 -1.01
N SER A 37 4.22 -11.16 -1.54
CA SER A 37 3.50 -12.28 -0.91
C SER A 37 4.27 -12.83 0.28
N ASP A 38 5.60 -12.78 0.21
CA ASP A 38 6.53 -13.08 1.30
C ASP A 38 7.70 -12.09 1.24
N VAL A 39 7.72 -11.14 2.15
CA VAL A 39 8.77 -10.11 2.22
C VAL A 39 10.14 -10.71 2.47
N MET A 40 10.22 -11.81 3.23
CA MET A 40 11.49 -12.46 3.57
C MET A 40 12.10 -13.21 2.39
N LYS A 41 11.26 -13.74 1.51
CA LYS A 41 11.70 -14.44 0.30
C LYS A 41 11.81 -13.52 -0.91
N GLY A 42 11.27 -12.30 -0.83
CA GLY A 42 11.23 -11.38 -1.95
C GLY A 42 10.25 -11.80 -3.06
N GLU A 43 9.29 -12.68 -2.75
CA GLU A 43 8.27 -13.11 -3.70
C GLU A 43 7.26 -12.00 -3.92
N ILE A 44 7.00 -11.66 -5.18
CA ILE A 44 6.08 -10.60 -5.58
C ILE A 44 4.91 -11.22 -6.30
N ILE A 45 3.71 -10.71 -6.04
CA ILE A 45 2.49 -11.07 -6.75
C ILE A 45 1.82 -9.82 -7.30
N ALA A 46 1.18 -9.97 -8.45
CA ALA A 46 0.22 -9.02 -8.99
C ALA A 46 -1.20 -9.51 -8.70
N CYS A 47 -2.02 -8.66 -8.14
CA CYS A 47 -3.41 -8.97 -7.79
C CYS A 47 -4.34 -8.14 -8.67
N PHE A 48 -4.90 -8.76 -9.71
CA PHE A 48 -5.92 -8.16 -10.57
C PHE A 48 -7.32 -8.45 -10.01
N ASN A 49 -8.19 -7.46 -10.07
CA ASN A 49 -9.59 -7.57 -9.64
C ASN A 49 -9.75 -8.19 -8.24
N PRO A 50 -8.92 -7.81 -7.25
CA PRO A 50 -8.94 -8.45 -5.95
C PRO A 50 -10.25 -8.19 -5.21
N ILE A 51 -10.66 -9.19 -4.42
CA ILE A 51 -11.84 -9.16 -3.55
C ILE A 51 -11.45 -9.76 -2.20
N ILE A 52 -11.79 -9.10 -1.11
CA ILE A 52 -11.76 -9.68 0.23
C ILE A 52 -13.08 -10.42 0.45
N ILE A 53 -13.01 -11.72 0.70
CA ILE A 53 -14.17 -12.59 0.90
C ILE A 53 -14.59 -12.59 2.37
N THR A 54 -13.62 -12.81 3.28
CA THR A 54 -13.82 -12.80 4.71
C THR A 54 -12.69 -12.08 5.43
N GLU A 55 -12.99 -11.58 6.63
CA GLU A 55 -12.03 -10.95 7.53
C GLU A 55 -12.12 -11.63 8.88
N SER A 56 -10.99 -11.79 9.58
CA SER A 56 -10.97 -12.31 10.95
C SER A 56 -11.60 -11.33 11.93
N ASP A 57 -12.22 -11.85 12.98
CA ASP A 57 -12.71 -11.04 14.12
C ASP A 57 -11.56 -10.44 14.93
N GLU A 58 -10.42 -11.13 14.95
CA GLU A 58 -9.22 -10.63 15.61
C GLU A 58 -8.59 -9.51 14.80
N GLU A 59 -8.39 -8.37 15.47
CA GLU A 59 -7.74 -7.19 14.87
C GLU A 59 -6.46 -6.86 15.61
N ILE A 60 -5.43 -6.55 14.87
CA ILE A 60 -4.13 -6.14 15.41
C ILE A 60 -3.76 -4.71 15.02
N MET A 61 -2.98 -4.06 15.88
CA MET A 61 -2.45 -2.72 15.68
C MET A 61 -1.05 -2.83 15.08
N MET A 62 -0.84 -2.32 13.85
CA MET A 62 0.48 -2.26 13.22
C MET A 62 0.79 -0.84 12.74
N ASP A 63 2.09 -0.53 12.63
CA ASP A 63 2.53 0.72 12.00
C ASP A 63 2.39 0.60 10.47
N GLU A 64 1.70 1.56 9.86
CA GLU A 64 1.55 1.68 8.41
C GLU A 64 2.16 2.98 7.91
N GLY A 65 2.84 2.90 6.77
CA GLY A 65 3.27 4.02 5.95
C GLY A 65 2.77 3.83 4.51
N CYS A 66 2.78 4.88 3.72
CA CYS A 66 2.37 4.82 2.33
C CYS A 66 3.34 5.65 1.47
N LEU A 67 3.65 5.16 0.27
CA LEU A 67 4.49 5.88 -0.69
C LEU A 67 3.89 7.22 -1.09
N SER A 68 2.55 7.34 -1.11
CA SER A 68 1.83 8.59 -1.34
C SER A 68 1.98 9.60 -0.20
N TYR A 69 2.41 9.18 0.99
CA TYR A 69 2.60 10.00 2.19
C TYR A 69 4.01 9.83 2.78
N PRO A 70 5.07 10.28 2.11
CA PRO A 70 6.44 10.02 2.52
C PRO A 70 6.73 10.46 3.95
N GLY A 71 7.22 9.53 4.78
CA GLY A 71 7.59 9.78 6.18
C GLY A 71 6.42 9.92 7.16
N LEU A 72 5.18 9.72 6.71
CA LEU A 72 4.02 9.64 7.61
C LEU A 72 3.81 8.18 8.03
N TRP A 73 3.84 7.94 9.34
CA TRP A 73 3.58 6.63 9.94
C TRP A 73 2.44 6.73 10.94
N LEU A 74 1.50 5.77 10.86
CA LEU A 74 0.32 5.70 11.71
C LEU A 74 0.15 4.28 12.24
N LYS A 75 -0.25 4.15 13.49
CA LYS A 75 -0.73 2.88 14.04
C LYS A 75 -2.18 2.67 13.61
N VAL A 76 -2.39 1.68 12.77
CA VAL A 76 -3.70 1.34 12.21
C VAL A 76 -4.14 -0.03 12.73
N LYS A 77 -5.42 -0.13 13.12
CA LYS A 77 -6.05 -1.36 13.55
C LYS A 77 -6.75 -2.00 12.35
N ARG A 78 -6.46 -3.26 12.08
CA ARG A 78 -7.07 -4.06 11.00
C ARG A 78 -7.17 -5.53 11.39
N PRO A 79 -8.08 -6.29 10.74
CA PRO A 79 -8.09 -7.75 10.81
C PRO A 79 -6.70 -8.36 10.60
N ASP A 80 -6.34 -9.36 11.39
CA ASP A 80 -5.05 -10.06 11.30
C ASP A 80 -5.04 -11.15 10.23
N GLY A 81 -6.23 -11.58 9.79
CA GLY A 81 -6.41 -12.57 8.75
C GLY A 81 -7.49 -12.16 7.75
N ILE A 82 -7.29 -12.50 6.48
CA ILE A 82 -8.28 -12.32 5.40
C ILE A 82 -8.26 -13.52 4.47
N GLU A 83 -9.41 -13.85 3.91
CA GLU A 83 -9.52 -14.70 2.73
C GLU A 83 -9.82 -13.82 1.51
N VAL A 84 -9.07 -14.04 0.44
CA VAL A 84 -9.11 -13.18 -0.74
C VAL A 84 -9.18 -14.00 -2.02
N THR A 85 -9.78 -13.42 -3.04
CA THR A 85 -9.64 -13.88 -4.43
C THR A 85 -9.06 -12.77 -5.29
N TYR A 86 -8.27 -13.13 -6.29
CA TYR A 86 -7.73 -12.23 -7.30
C TYR A 86 -7.37 -13.02 -8.56
N GLU A 87 -7.11 -12.35 -9.65
CA GLU A 87 -6.51 -12.93 -10.85
C GLU A 87 -5.02 -12.59 -10.85
N ASP A 88 -4.17 -13.57 -11.19
CA ASP A 88 -2.74 -13.34 -11.35
C ASP A 88 -2.38 -12.73 -12.73
N GLU A 89 -1.11 -12.57 -13.01
CA GLU A 89 -0.63 -12.01 -14.29
C GLU A 89 -0.98 -12.84 -15.52
N ASN A 90 -1.35 -14.12 -15.33
CA ASN A 90 -1.80 -15.03 -16.39
C ASN A 90 -3.33 -15.01 -16.56
N GLY A 91 -4.05 -14.29 -15.70
CA GLY A 91 -5.51 -14.30 -15.65
C GLY A 91 -6.10 -15.50 -14.93
N GLU A 92 -5.27 -16.26 -14.21
CA GLU A 92 -5.71 -17.41 -13.42
C GLU A 92 -6.25 -16.95 -12.07
N LYS A 93 -7.42 -17.47 -11.69
CA LYS A 93 -8.03 -17.16 -10.39
C LYS A 93 -7.23 -17.81 -9.26
N GLN A 94 -6.88 -16.99 -8.30
CA GLN A 94 -6.22 -17.38 -7.07
C GLN A 94 -7.16 -17.16 -5.89
N GLU A 95 -7.17 -18.10 -4.95
CA GLU A 95 -7.87 -18.00 -3.68
C GLU A 95 -6.88 -18.28 -2.56
N LYS A 96 -6.73 -17.34 -1.64
CA LYS A 96 -5.69 -17.42 -0.60
C LYS A 96 -6.17 -16.87 0.72
N ALA A 97 -5.80 -17.56 1.82
CA ALA A 97 -5.81 -17.00 3.15
C ALA A 97 -4.47 -16.29 3.41
N MET A 98 -4.53 -15.07 3.94
CA MET A 98 -3.37 -14.24 4.25
C MET A 98 -3.42 -13.80 5.70
N PHE A 99 -2.26 -13.75 6.37
CA PHE A 99 -2.11 -13.38 7.77
C PHE A 99 -0.96 -12.40 7.98
N GLY A 100 -0.96 -11.71 9.12
CA GLY A 100 0.13 -10.85 9.55
C GLY A 100 0.49 -9.75 8.55
N LEU A 101 1.78 -9.62 8.20
CA LEU A 101 2.24 -8.54 7.34
C LEU A 101 1.68 -8.63 5.91
N THR A 102 1.60 -9.81 5.33
CA THR A 102 1.03 -10.02 3.98
C THR A 102 -0.44 -9.60 3.94
N CYS A 103 -1.22 -10.00 4.95
CA CYS A 103 -2.60 -9.55 5.15
C CYS A 103 -2.68 -8.01 5.28
N ARG A 104 -1.76 -7.41 6.04
CA ARG A 104 -1.68 -5.96 6.24
C ARG A 104 -1.44 -5.20 4.93
N VAL A 105 -0.48 -5.66 4.13
CA VAL A 105 -0.15 -5.04 2.84
C VAL A 105 -1.32 -5.18 1.87
N PHE A 106 -1.92 -6.37 1.75
CA PHE A 106 -3.08 -6.58 0.89
C PHE A 106 -4.22 -5.60 1.22
N GLN A 107 -4.59 -5.47 2.49
CA GLN A 107 -5.66 -4.56 2.93
C GLN A 107 -5.31 -3.08 2.64
N HIS A 108 -4.03 -2.71 2.77
CA HIS A 108 -3.57 -1.36 2.48
C HIS A 108 -3.73 -1.01 0.99
N GLU A 109 -3.28 -1.90 0.10
CA GLU A 109 -3.38 -1.70 -1.34
C GLU A 109 -4.84 -1.82 -1.84
N TYR A 110 -5.63 -2.70 -1.21
CA TYR A 110 -7.06 -2.83 -1.49
C TYR A 110 -7.82 -1.54 -1.16
N ASP A 111 -7.51 -0.90 -0.02
CA ASP A 111 -8.09 0.41 0.33
C ASP A 111 -7.85 1.46 -0.76
N HIS A 112 -6.62 1.54 -1.31
CA HIS A 112 -6.31 2.47 -2.40
C HIS A 112 -7.23 2.30 -3.59
N MET A 113 -7.56 1.06 -3.96
CA MET A 113 -8.48 0.78 -5.05
C MET A 113 -9.94 1.12 -4.73
N GLN A 114 -10.29 1.25 -3.44
CA GLN A 114 -11.59 1.76 -3.01
C GLN A 114 -11.61 3.29 -2.87
N GLY A 115 -10.53 3.99 -3.24
CA GLY A 115 -10.39 5.44 -3.04
C GLY A 115 -10.16 5.84 -1.58
N LEU A 116 -9.74 4.90 -0.77
CA LEU A 116 -9.42 5.09 0.64
C LEU A 116 -7.90 5.07 0.86
N ASP A 117 -7.45 5.61 1.96
CA ASP A 117 -6.09 5.51 2.45
C ASP A 117 -6.04 5.29 3.96
N PHE A 118 -4.88 4.85 4.45
CA PHE A 118 -4.67 4.54 5.87
C PHE A 118 -4.91 5.73 6.81
N THR A 119 -4.90 6.97 6.33
CA THR A 119 -5.18 8.16 7.15
C THR A 119 -6.65 8.24 7.57
N LYS A 120 -7.55 7.59 6.82
CA LYS A 120 -8.98 7.48 7.12
C LYS A 120 -9.29 6.48 8.23
N LYS A 121 -8.35 5.57 8.51
CA LYS A 121 -8.50 4.52 9.53
C LYS A 121 -8.15 4.99 10.95
N VAL A 122 -7.73 6.25 11.12
CA VAL A 122 -7.36 6.80 12.43
C VAL A 122 -8.14 8.07 12.75
N SER A 123 -8.24 8.41 14.04
CA SER A 123 -8.88 9.66 14.44
C SER A 123 -8.11 10.89 13.94
N LYS A 124 -8.82 12.00 13.70
CA LYS A 124 -8.24 13.30 13.31
C LYS A 124 -7.13 13.75 14.28
N LEU A 125 -7.29 13.46 15.58
CA LEU A 125 -6.29 13.80 16.58
C LEU A 125 -4.98 13.02 16.35
N ARG A 126 -5.06 11.69 16.18
CA ARG A 126 -3.90 10.84 15.90
C ARG A 126 -3.19 11.25 14.60
N LEU A 127 -3.96 11.52 13.55
CA LEU A 127 -3.44 11.98 12.27
C LEU A 127 -2.68 13.31 12.42
N ASN A 128 -3.26 14.30 13.11
CA ASN A 128 -2.62 15.59 13.33
C ASN A 128 -1.32 15.47 14.14
N MET A 129 -1.30 14.61 15.16
CA MET A 129 -0.08 14.33 15.93
C MET A 129 1.02 13.69 15.08
N ALA A 130 0.65 12.74 14.21
CA ALA A 130 1.59 12.08 13.30
C ALA A 130 2.14 13.07 12.26
N LYS A 131 1.31 13.91 11.65
CA LYS A 131 1.74 14.97 10.72
C LYS A 131 2.72 15.95 11.38
N LYS A 132 2.48 16.35 12.63
CA LYS A 132 3.45 17.19 13.37
C LYS A 132 4.79 16.51 13.57
N ARG A 133 4.81 15.20 13.87
CA ARG A 133 6.06 14.41 13.99
C ARG A 133 6.76 14.30 12.64
N GLN A 134 6.03 14.01 11.56
CA GLN A 134 6.54 13.96 10.20
C GLN A 134 7.27 15.24 9.83
N ILE A 135 6.65 16.41 9.99
CA ILE A 135 7.23 17.72 9.72
C ILE A 135 8.53 17.92 10.53
N LYS A 136 8.50 17.61 11.84
CA LYS A 136 9.66 17.75 12.70
C LYS A 136 10.84 16.85 12.27
N GLN A 137 10.54 15.62 11.84
CA GLN A 137 11.57 14.70 11.34
C GLN A 137 12.16 15.17 10.00
N MET A 138 11.30 15.61 9.07
CA MET A 138 11.72 16.12 7.75
C MET A 138 12.56 17.39 7.89
N THR A 139 12.22 18.28 8.80
CA THR A 139 13.02 19.49 9.10
C THR A 139 14.41 19.14 9.63
N LYS A 140 14.52 18.14 10.53
CA LYS A 140 15.82 17.67 11.05
C LYS A 140 16.72 17.08 9.96
N ILE A 141 16.14 16.46 8.92
CA ILE A 141 16.87 15.83 7.82
C ILE A 141 17.17 16.87 6.70
N GLY A 142 16.79 18.15 6.88
CA GLY A 142 16.97 19.20 5.87
C GLY A 142 16.08 19.01 4.62
N ARG A 143 15.04 18.21 4.70
CA ARG A 143 14.10 17.93 3.60
C ARG A 143 12.76 18.58 3.87
N SER A 144 12.42 19.61 3.09
CA SER A 144 11.06 20.16 3.12
C SER A 144 10.05 19.13 2.58
N PRO A 145 8.89 18.92 3.23
CA PRO A 145 7.84 18.02 2.73
C PRO A 145 7.39 18.37 1.30
N LEU A 146 7.41 19.66 0.95
CA LEU A 146 6.96 20.19 -0.33
C LEU A 146 7.89 19.87 -1.52
N LYS A 147 9.18 19.57 -1.26
CA LYS A 147 10.13 19.26 -2.35
C LYS A 147 9.99 17.82 -2.90
N LYS A 148 9.35 16.90 -2.17
CA LYS A 148 9.12 15.52 -2.65
C LYS A 148 7.80 15.36 -3.41
N ALA A 149 6.79 16.18 -3.15
CA ALA A 149 5.52 16.14 -3.89
C ALA A 149 5.67 16.62 -5.36
N ASN A 150 6.70 17.42 -5.66
CA ASN A 150 6.91 17.93 -7.01
C ASN A 150 7.62 16.93 -7.95
N ASN A 151 8.26 15.88 -7.42
CA ASN A 151 8.90 14.88 -8.27
C ASN A 151 7.92 13.89 -8.92
N PHE A 152 6.68 13.82 -8.46
CA PHE A 152 5.64 13.02 -9.11
C PHE A 152 5.07 13.67 -10.38
N LYS A 153 5.26 14.99 -10.57
CA LYS A 153 4.82 15.70 -11.78
C LYS A 153 5.80 15.58 -12.95
N ASP A 154 7.03 15.15 -12.67
CA ASP A 154 8.07 15.00 -13.68
C ASP A 154 8.10 13.59 -14.32
N LEU A 155 7.16 12.71 -13.92
CA LEU A 155 7.01 11.34 -14.45
C LEU A 155 5.72 11.15 -15.28
N ALA A 156 5.03 12.23 -15.62
CA ALA A 156 3.88 12.21 -16.52
C ALA A 156 4.24 12.65 -17.94
#